data_43ac36cb734c7d64d144c4978891c810
#
_entry.id   43ac36cb734c7d64d144c4978891c810
#
_cell.length_a   1.000
_cell.length_b   1.000
_cell.length_c   1.000
_cell.angle_alpha   90.00
_cell.angle_beta   90.00
_cell.angle_gamma   90.00
#
_symmetry.space_group_name_H-M   'P 1'
#
loop_
_entity.id
_entity.type
_entity.pdbx_description
1 polymer ?
#
loop_
_entity_poly.entity_id
_entity_poly.type
_entity_poly.pdbx_seq_one_letter_code
_entity_poly.pdbx_strand_id
1 'polypeptide(L)'
;QAKLDVVILEVGLGGRLDATNIVDNDMAVITSIDIDHTDFLGSTRDQIGFEKAGIFRANKLVIIGEPNIPQSMLAHAETLGCQLFCRHLDWHFCQQEQSWTWQTTRKDEKVRWNLLADLPLCQIPLANAATALAAVQKLPFEISLETVKKSLLEVELTGRFQTMKPASLTHLAQMVQREVEALPRMIIDVGHNPHAARYLAEKLTALKAKSQGKVIAVCGILKDKDAIGVLTPLLPLVDEWCCVTLGGYRGQHGEDLFVTLQQVATQQHLSVQGSYLDS
;
A
#
# COMPACT_ATOMS: atom_id res chain seq x y z
N GLN A 1 6.50 -15.66 28.37
CA GLN A 1 5.73 -14.43 28.18
C GLN A 1 6.70 -13.29 27.89
N ALA A 2 6.61 -12.67 26.70
CA ALA A 2 7.36 -11.47 26.39
C ALA A 2 6.72 -10.27 27.12
N LYS A 3 7.54 -9.37 27.67
CA LYS A 3 7.06 -8.06 28.15
C LYS A 3 7.05 -7.13 26.95
N LEU A 4 5.86 -6.75 26.50
CA LEU A 4 5.66 -5.90 25.31
C LEU A 4 4.94 -4.62 25.74
N ASP A 5 5.41 -3.48 25.24
CA ASP A 5 4.75 -2.19 25.47
C ASP A 5 3.60 -1.99 24.47
N VAL A 6 3.77 -2.48 23.23
CA VAL A 6 2.76 -2.41 22.14
C VAL A 6 2.75 -3.72 21.38
N VAL A 7 1.56 -4.18 21.02
CA VAL A 7 1.34 -5.29 20.08
C VAL A 7 0.57 -4.75 18.88
N ILE A 8 1.12 -4.95 17.70
CA ILE A 8 0.47 -4.58 16.44
C ILE A 8 0.03 -5.87 15.76
N LEU A 9 -1.29 -6.01 15.56
CA LEU A 9 -1.89 -7.14 14.88
C LEU A 9 -2.36 -6.69 13.50
N GLU A 10 -1.78 -7.29 12.47
CA GLU A 10 -2.20 -7.05 11.09
C GLU A 10 -3.26 -8.07 10.69
N VAL A 11 -4.42 -7.56 10.23
CA VAL A 11 -5.51 -8.38 9.69
C VAL A 11 -5.08 -8.94 8.34
N GLY A 12 -5.20 -10.25 8.16
CA GLY A 12 -4.89 -10.90 6.89
C GLY A 12 -5.97 -10.65 5.83
N LEU A 13 -7.25 -10.75 6.20
CA LEU A 13 -8.37 -10.56 5.28
C LEU A 13 -9.61 -10.01 6.02
N GLY A 14 -10.22 -8.96 5.49
CA GLY A 14 -11.46 -8.39 6.04
C GLY A 14 -11.24 -7.74 7.40
N GLY A 15 -11.58 -8.42 8.47
CA GLY A 15 -11.42 -8.00 9.86
C GLY A 15 -12.32 -8.82 10.81
N ARG A 16 -13.63 -8.80 10.59
CA ARG A 16 -14.63 -9.40 11.47
C ARG A 16 -14.37 -10.89 11.76
N LEU A 17 -14.01 -11.66 10.75
CA LEU A 17 -13.76 -13.10 10.82
C LEU A 17 -12.26 -13.46 10.76
N ASP A 18 -11.38 -12.47 10.84
CA ASP A 18 -9.95 -12.71 10.87
C ASP A 18 -9.49 -13.30 12.20
N ALA A 19 -8.51 -14.17 12.18
CA ALA A 19 -8.00 -14.83 13.37
C ALA A 19 -7.43 -13.84 14.41
N THR A 20 -6.84 -12.73 13.96
CA THR A 20 -6.31 -11.68 14.85
C THR A 20 -7.42 -11.01 15.66
N ASN A 21 -8.66 -11.05 15.18
CA ASN A 21 -9.81 -10.42 15.82
C ASN A 21 -10.28 -11.11 17.11
N ILE A 22 -9.68 -12.27 17.46
CA ILE A 22 -9.92 -12.91 18.77
C ILE A 22 -9.33 -12.08 19.93
N VAL A 23 -8.39 -11.20 19.64
CA VAL A 23 -7.74 -10.33 20.65
C VAL A 23 -8.50 -9.01 20.72
N ASP A 24 -8.90 -8.63 21.92
CA ASP A 24 -9.47 -7.30 22.16
C ASP A 24 -8.38 -6.24 22.04
N ASN A 25 -8.61 -5.28 21.17
CA ASN A 25 -7.67 -4.19 20.94
C ASN A 25 -8.03 -2.93 21.74
N ASP A 26 -7.03 -2.10 22.04
CA ASP A 26 -7.21 -0.78 22.63
C ASP A 26 -7.43 0.29 21.56
N MET A 27 -7.00 0.01 20.33
CA MET A 27 -7.12 0.91 19.18
C MET A 27 -7.29 0.07 17.92
N ALA A 28 -8.28 0.40 17.10
CA ALA A 28 -8.41 -0.13 15.75
C ALA A 28 -7.90 0.88 14.73
N VAL A 29 -7.28 0.39 13.65
CA VAL A 29 -6.77 1.24 12.55
C VAL A 29 -7.29 0.72 11.23
N ILE A 30 -7.96 1.58 10.48
CA ILE A 30 -8.38 1.34 9.09
C ILE A 30 -7.52 2.23 8.18
N THR A 31 -6.74 1.62 7.31
CA THR A 31 -5.82 2.35 6.40
C THR A 31 -6.54 2.88 5.17
N SER A 32 -7.13 1.98 4.39
CA SER A 32 -7.87 2.28 3.16
C SER A 32 -8.94 1.23 2.89
N ILE A 33 -9.91 1.59 2.07
CA ILE A 33 -10.98 0.69 1.64
C ILE A 33 -11.10 0.79 0.12
N ASP A 34 -10.86 -0.32 -0.55
CA ASP A 34 -11.11 -0.46 -1.99
C ASP A 34 -11.73 -1.83 -2.28
N ILE A 35 -12.25 -2.00 -3.49
CA ILE A 35 -12.87 -3.25 -3.90
C ILE A 35 -11.76 -4.27 -4.18
N ASP A 36 -11.65 -5.26 -3.31
CA ASP A 36 -10.76 -6.41 -3.44
C ASP A 36 -11.36 -7.60 -2.68
N HIS A 37 -10.94 -8.81 -3.03
CA HIS A 37 -11.43 -10.06 -2.39
C HIS A 37 -12.96 -10.17 -2.37
N THR A 38 -13.61 -9.84 -3.47
CA THR A 38 -15.06 -9.72 -3.60
C THR A 38 -15.81 -11.00 -3.24
N ASP A 39 -15.20 -12.17 -3.45
CA ASP A 39 -15.77 -13.48 -3.10
C ASP A 39 -15.95 -13.67 -1.59
N PHE A 40 -15.18 -12.94 -0.78
CA PHE A 40 -15.21 -13.05 0.69
C PHE A 40 -15.78 -11.82 1.39
N LEU A 41 -15.50 -10.63 0.86
CA LEU A 41 -15.82 -9.36 1.55
C LEU A 41 -17.04 -8.65 0.97
N GLY A 42 -17.53 -9.12 -0.19
CA GLY A 42 -18.60 -8.48 -0.93
C GLY A 42 -18.10 -7.53 -2.04
N SER A 43 -19.04 -7.14 -2.89
CA SER A 43 -18.76 -6.41 -4.14
C SER A 43 -18.87 -4.88 -4.01
N THR A 44 -19.21 -4.38 -2.84
CA THR A 44 -19.37 -2.94 -2.58
C THR A 44 -18.46 -2.47 -1.44
N ARG A 45 -18.09 -1.19 -1.49
CA ARG A 45 -17.30 -0.55 -0.43
C ARG A 45 -17.99 -0.62 0.94
N ASP A 46 -19.32 -0.59 0.99
CA ASP A 46 -20.08 -0.70 2.24
C ASP A 46 -20.00 -2.11 2.83
N GLN A 47 -20.08 -3.16 2.01
CA GLN A 47 -19.89 -4.53 2.47
C GLN A 47 -18.48 -4.74 3.01
N ILE A 48 -17.46 -4.31 2.26
CA ILE A 48 -16.06 -4.38 2.67
C ILE A 48 -15.82 -3.55 3.94
N GLY A 49 -16.42 -2.37 4.03
CA GLY A 49 -16.36 -1.50 5.21
C GLY A 49 -16.94 -2.16 6.45
N PHE A 50 -18.06 -2.85 6.32
CA PHE A 50 -18.68 -3.61 7.40
C PHE A 50 -17.76 -4.73 7.91
N GLU A 51 -17.18 -5.54 7.01
CA GLU A 51 -16.25 -6.61 7.39
C GLU A 51 -14.99 -6.06 8.08
N LYS A 52 -14.46 -4.93 7.61
CA LYS A 52 -13.29 -4.29 8.23
C LYS A 52 -13.64 -3.66 9.57
N ALA A 53 -14.81 -3.05 9.72
CA ALA A 53 -15.27 -2.47 10.98
C ALA A 53 -15.49 -3.51 12.08
N GLY A 54 -15.56 -4.79 11.74
CA GLY A 54 -15.69 -5.89 12.71
C GLY A 54 -14.52 -6.02 13.71
N ILE A 55 -13.42 -5.28 13.52
CA ILE A 55 -12.34 -5.17 14.52
C ILE A 55 -12.59 -4.08 15.56
N PHE A 56 -13.63 -3.28 15.42
CA PHE A 56 -13.94 -2.23 16.41
C PHE A 56 -14.37 -2.83 17.75
N ARG A 57 -14.13 -2.09 18.82
CA ARG A 57 -14.53 -2.48 20.18
C ARG A 57 -15.28 -1.32 20.84
N ALA A 58 -16.26 -1.67 21.67
CA ALA A 58 -17.11 -0.69 22.34
C ALA A 58 -16.29 0.35 23.11
N ASN A 59 -16.59 1.63 22.89
CA ASN A 59 -15.96 2.79 23.53
C ASN A 59 -14.44 2.91 23.28
N LYS A 60 -13.89 2.16 22.33
CA LYS A 60 -12.46 2.23 21.97
C LYS A 60 -12.20 3.23 20.85
N LEU A 61 -10.93 3.61 20.72
CA LEU A 61 -10.46 4.52 19.68
C LEU A 61 -10.36 3.81 18.33
N VAL A 62 -10.81 4.49 17.30
CA VAL A 62 -10.67 4.03 15.91
C VAL A 62 -10.03 5.11 15.07
N ILE A 63 -8.88 4.80 14.49
CA ILE A 63 -8.17 5.66 13.54
C ILE A 63 -8.60 5.28 12.12
N ILE A 64 -9.04 6.24 11.33
CA ILE A 64 -9.47 5.99 9.95
C ILE A 64 -8.67 6.86 8.97
N GLY A 65 -7.83 6.20 8.16
CA GLY A 65 -7.04 6.80 7.08
C GLY A 65 -7.80 6.90 5.75
N GLU A 66 -8.92 6.19 5.62
CA GLU A 66 -9.80 6.24 4.45
C GLU A 66 -10.54 7.58 4.39
N PRO A 67 -10.38 8.37 3.30
CA PRO A 67 -11.03 9.68 3.19
C PRO A 67 -12.55 9.58 2.95
N ASN A 68 -13.00 8.52 2.26
CA ASN A 68 -14.39 8.28 1.91
C ASN A 68 -14.94 7.11 2.72
N ILE A 69 -15.23 7.35 3.99
CA ILE A 69 -15.61 6.31 4.94
C ILE A 69 -16.98 5.72 4.56
N PRO A 70 -17.11 4.39 4.38
CA PRO A 70 -18.38 3.75 4.12
C PRO A 70 -19.40 4.00 5.25
N GLN A 71 -20.67 4.14 4.87
CA GLN A 71 -21.73 4.39 5.85
C GLN A 71 -21.91 3.23 6.84
N SER A 72 -21.74 1.99 6.37
CA SER A 72 -21.77 0.81 7.23
C SER A 72 -20.77 0.86 8.37
N MET A 73 -19.56 1.39 8.10
CA MET A 73 -18.50 1.57 9.11
C MET A 73 -18.85 2.63 10.13
N LEU A 74 -19.38 3.77 9.68
CA LEU A 74 -19.83 4.85 10.58
C LEU A 74 -20.97 4.39 11.48
N ALA A 75 -21.99 3.72 10.93
CA ALA A 75 -23.10 3.19 11.70
C ALA A 75 -22.65 2.15 12.73
N HIS A 76 -21.69 1.27 12.37
CA HIS A 76 -21.13 0.30 13.32
C HIS A 76 -20.35 0.99 14.45
N ALA A 77 -19.54 1.99 14.12
CA ALA A 77 -18.80 2.76 15.11
C ALA A 77 -19.73 3.51 16.07
N GLU A 78 -20.82 4.10 15.57
CA GLU A 78 -21.85 4.75 16.37
C GLU A 78 -22.52 3.76 17.34
N THR A 79 -22.93 2.59 16.83
CA THR A 79 -23.55 1.51 17.64
C THR A 79 -22.65 1.09 18.81
N LEU A 80 -21.35 1.04 18.59
CA LEU A 80 -20.35 0.67 19.61
C LEU A 80 -19.89 1.85 20.46
N GLY A 81 -20.33 3.08 20.20
CA GLY A 81 -19.85 4.28 20.89
C GLY A 81 -18.35 4.56 20.69
N CYS A 82 -17.81 4.17 19.52
CA CYS A 82 -16.38 4.33 19.23
C CYS A 82 -15.95 5.81 19.19
N GLN A 83 -14.74 6.08 19.61
CA GLN A 83 -14.11 7.39 19.47
C GLN A 83 -13.37 7.45 18.12
N LEU A 84 -13.96 8.11 17.12
CA LEU A 84 -13.37 8.21 15.80
C LEU A 84 -12.31 9.31 15.72
N PHE A 85 -11.21 9.04 15.01
CA PHE A 85 -10.18 10.00 14.63
C PHE A 85 -9.86 9.83 13.14
N CYS A 86 -10.56 10.61 12.32
CA CYS A 86 -10.69 10.40 10.88
C CYS A 86 -9.87 11.40 10.08
N ARG A 87 -9.27 10.90 9.01
CA ARG A 87 -8.64 11.73 7.98
C ARG A 87 -9.67 12.70 7.37
N HIS A 88 -9.21 13.92 7.06
CA HIS A 88 -9.98 15.07 6.56
C HIS A 88 -10.97 15.70 7.56
N LEU A 89 -11.35 14.99 8.64
CA LEU A 89 -12.19 15.55 9.70
C LEU A 89 -11.35 16.01 10.89
N ASP A 90 -10.49 15.12 11.39
CA ASP A 90 -9.71 15.34 12.62
C ASP A 90 -8.23 15.58 12.34
N TRP A 91 -7.75 15.11 11.20
CA TRP A 91 -6.37 15.27 10.77
C TRP A 91 -6.25 15.21 9.24
N HIS A 92 -5.18 15.76 8.72
CA HIS A 92 -4.83 15.71 7.30
C HIS A 92 -3.32 15.77 7.11
N PHE A 93 -2.88 15.49 5.90
CA PHE A 93 -1.50 15.68 5.50
C PHE A 93 -1.45 16.37 4.12
N CYS A 94 -0.35 17.06 3.86
CA CYS A 94 -0.09 17.71 2.58
C CYS A 94 1.34 17.38 2.15
N GLN A 95 1.48 16.88 0.92
CA GLN A 95 2.77 16.61 0.31
C GLN A 95 3.26 17.87 -0.42
N GLN A 96 4.53 18.17 -0.23
CA GLN A 96 5.30 19.16 -0.96
C GLN A 96 6.33 18.45 -1.85
N GLU A 97 7.14 19.19 -2.59
CA GLU A 97 8.10 18.62 -3.52
C GLU A 97 9.14 17.69 -2.83
N GLN A 98 9.68 18.11 -1.70
CA GLN A 98 10.75 17.39 -0.98
C GLN A 98 10.40 17.00 0.45
N SER A 99 9.23 17.37 0.92
CA SER A 99 8.77 17.13 2.28
C SER A 99 7.26 16.95 2.33
N TRP A 100 6.74 16.72 3.51
CA TRP A 100 5.31 16.72 3.76
C TRP A 100 4.99 17.21 5.16
N THR A 101 3.74 17.55 5.38
CA THR A 101 3.23 17.99 6.68
C THR A 101 2.11 17.09 7.14
N TRP A 102 1.99 16.89 8.43
CA TRP A 102 0.86 16.26 9.08
C TRP A 102 0.28 17.22 10.10
N GLN A 103 -1.05 17.36 10.13
CA GLN A 103 -1.70 18.33 11.00
C GLN A 103 -3.01 17.76 11.54
N THR A 104 -3.32 18.03 12.84
CA THR A 104 -4.64 17.79 13.40
C THR A 104 -5.47 19.07 13.43
N THR A 105 -6.76 18.93 13.20
CA THR A 105 -7.75 20.02 13.34
C THR A 105 -8.34 20.09 14.76
N ARG A 106 -8.17 19.03 15.55
CA ARG A 106 -8.66 19.01 16.95
C ARG A 106 -7.76 19.86 17.82
N LYS A 107 -8.39 20.76 18.58
CA LYS A 107 -7.77 21.57 19.61
C LYS A 107 -8.01 20.93 21.00
N ASP A 108 -7.59 19.69 21.14
CA ASP A 108 -7.70 18.95 22.39
C ASP A 108 -6.40 19.11 23.18
N GLU A 109 -6.47 19.36 24.50
CA GLU A 109 -5.30 19.52 25.38
C GLU A 109 -4.40 18.27 25.44
N LYS A 110 -4.93 17.12 25.03
CA LYS A 110 -4.18 15.84 24.96
C LYS A 110 -3.54 15.56 23.60
N VAL A 111 -3.55 16.53 22.69
CA VAL A 111 -2.91 16.38 21.38
C VAL A 111 -1.40 16.57 21.53
N ARG A 112 -0.62 15.54 21.21
CA ARG A 112 0.86 15.58 21.26
C ARG A 112 1.43 16.56 20.22
N TRP A 113 0.94 16.48 18.99
CA TRP A 113 1.37 17.32 17.87
C TRP A 113 0.18 17.97 17.20
N ASN A 114 0.14 19.28 17.19
CA ASN A 114 -0.82 20.03 16.39
C ASN A 114 -0.40 20.07 14.90
N LEU A 115 0.91 20.19 14.68
CA LEU A 115 1.54 20.24 13.37
C LEU A 115 2.91 19.55 13.44
N LEU A 116 3.14 18.65 12.50
CA LEU A 116 4.46 18.11 12.16
C LEU A 116 4.82 18.65 10.78
N ALA A 117 5.75 19.59 10.74
CA ALA A 117 6.25 20.20 9.49
C ALA A 117 7.58 19.55 9.07
N ASP A 118 7.90 19.73 7.80
CA ASP A 118 9.15 19.29 7.19
C ASP A 118 9.48 17.83 7.46
N LEU A 119 8.46 16.98 7.36
CA LEU A 119 8.63 15.54 7.45
C LEU A 119 9.31 15.03 6.18
N PRO A 120 10.30 14.13 6.28
CA PRO A 120 10.96 13.57 5.11
C PRO A 120 9.99 12.66 4.32
N LEU A 121 10.11 12.67 3.00
CA LEU A 121 9.43 11.69 2.16
C LEU A 121 9.90 10.28 2.53
N CYS A 122 8.96 9.33 2.60
CA CYS A 122 9.23 7.94 2.93
C CYS A 122 8.94 7.02 1.73
N GLN A 123 9.42 5.78 1.81
CA GLN A 123 9.22 4.80 0.72
C GLN A 123 7.81 4.19 0.73
N ILE A 124 7.15 4.20 1.87
CA ILE A 124 5.75 3.73 1.98
C ILE A 124 4.75 4.79 1.49
N PRO A 125 3.50 4.43 1.16
CA PRO A 125 2.47 5.41 0.82
C PRO A 125 2.29 6.46 1.92
N LEU A 126 2.33 7.74 1.56
CA LEU A 126 2.20 8.83 2.54
C LEU A 126 0.90 8.76 3.32
N ALA A 127 -0.19 8.28 2.70
CA ALA A 127 -1.45 8.06 3.39
C ALA A 127 -1.31 7.05 4.55
N ASN A 128 -0.52 5.99 4.35
CA ASN A 128 -0.26 4.99 5.40
C ASN A 128 0.64 5.57 6.49
N ALA A 129 1.70 6.31 6.12
CA ALA A 129 2.56 7.00 7.08
C ALA A 129 1.76 8.01 7.92
N ALA A 130 0.88 8.79 7.29
CA ALA A 130 0.04 9.76 7.97
C ALA A 130 -0.98 9.10 8.91
N THR A 131 -1.55 7.95 8.50
CA THR A 131 -2.44 7.15 9.36
C THR A 131 -1.67 6.57 10.55
N ALA A 132 -0.44 6.10 10.34
CA ALA A 132 0.42 5.64 11.43
C ALA A 132 0.73 6.78 12.42
N LEU A 133 1.01 8.00 11.95
CA LEU A 133 1.21 9.17 12.82
C LEU A 133 -0.06 9.51 13.61
N ALA A 134 -1.24 9.39 13.00
CA ALA A 134 -2.51 9.58 13.70
C ALA A 134 -2.71 8.55 14.82
N ALA A 135 -2.28 7.29 14.61
CA ALA A 135 -2.29 6.27 15.66
C ALA A 135 -1.24 6.55 16.74
N VAL A 136 0.00 6.83 16.35
CA VAL A 136 1.11 7.14 17.28
C VAL A 136 0.81 8.36 18.15
N GLN A 137 0.13 9.36 17.62
CA GLN A 137 -0.37 10.53 18.34
C GLN A 137 -1.17 10.16 19.61
N LYS A 138 -1.88 9.04 19.57
CA LYS A 138 -2.80 8.59 20.63
C LYS A 138 -2.19 7.56 21.60
N LEU A 139 -0.96 7.12 21.35
CA LEU A 139 -0.26 6.20 22.25
C LEU A 139 0.21 6.92 23.52
N PRO A 140 0.30 6.21 24.65
CA PRO A 140 0.69 6.82 25.95
C PRO A 140 2.21 7.03 26.10
N PHE A 141 2.98 6.91 25.01
CA PHE A 141 4.45 7.01 25.03
C PHE A 141 4.92 8.38 24.57
N GLU A 142 5.97 8.90 25.16
CA GLU A 142 6.65 10.09 24.64
C GLU A 142 7.48 9.72 23.40
N ILE A 143 7.15 10.36 22.29
CA ILE A 143 7.84 10.15 21.00
C ILE A 143 8.28 11.50 20.47
N SER A 144 9.59 11.67 20.28
CA SER A 144 10.16 12.90 19.77
C SER A 144 9.95 13.07 18.27
N LEU A 145 9.94 14.31 17.79
CA LEU A 145 9.89 14.60 16.35
C LEU A 145 11.12 14.02 15.61
N GLU A 146 12.27 13.98 16.26
CA GLU A 146 13.48 13.36 15.70
C GLU A 146 13.27 11.86 15.47
N THR A 147 12.70 11.15 16.43
CA THR A 147 12.33 9.74 16.29
C THR A 147 11.36 9.52 15.13
N VAL A 148 10.34 10.38 14.99
CA VAL A 148 9.40 10.33 13.87
C VAL A 148 10.13 10.50 12.53
N LYS A 149 10.97 11.54 12.39
CA LYS A 149 11.71 11.81 11.17
C LYS A 149 12.67 10.67 10.82
N LYS A 150 13.38 10.15 11.80
CA LYS A 150 14.28 9.00 11.62
C LYS A 150 13.50 7.76 11.14
N SER A 151 12.40 7.43 11.80
CA SER A 151 11.58 6.27 11.43
C SER A 151 11.01 6.38 10.01
N LEU A 152 10.60 7.58 9.58
CA LEU A 152 10.10 7.82 8.22
C LEU A 152 11.20 7.62 7.15
N LEU A 153 12.45 7.94 7.46
CA LEU A 153 13.59 7.71 6.57
C LEU A 153 14.00 6.24 6.50
N GLU A 154 13.87 5.53 7.62
CA GLU A 154 14.34 4.14 7.77
C GLU A 154 13.26 3.10 7.40
N VAL A 155 11.97 3.49 7.38
CA VAL A 155 10.90 2.56 7.07
C VAL A 155 11.00 2.03 5.65
N GLU A 156 11.15 0.73 5.53
CA GLU A 156 11.24 0.00 4.27
C GLU A 156 10.35 -1.23 4.34
N LEU A 157 9.51 -1.44 3.34
CA LEU A 157 8.68 -2.63 3.22
C LEU A 157 9.14 -3.44 2.02
N THR A 158 9.46 -4.70 2.27
CA THR A 158 9.86 -5.64 1.21
C THR A 158 8.75 -5.76 0.17
N GLY A 159 9.13 -5.58 -1.11
CA GLY A 159 8.20 -5.69 -2.22
C GLY A 159 7.14 -4.58 -2.29
N ARG A 160 7.41 -3.38 -1.77
CA ARG A 160 6.56 -2.19 -1.93
C ARG A 160 7.36 -1.06 -2.57
N PHE A 161 7.38 -1.00 -3.89
CA PHE A 161 8.21 -0.11 -4.69
C PHE A 161 9.67 -0.08 -4.23
N GLN A 162 10.14 -1.25 -3.80
CA GLN A 162 11.45 -1.42 -3.17
C GLN A 162 12.55 -1.37 -4.21
N THR A 163 13.45 -0.38 -4.09
CA THR A 163 14.69 -0.38 -4.89
C THR A 163 15.66 -1.40 -4.31
N MET A 164 16.11 -2.34 -5.14
CA MET A 164 17.11 -3.33 -4.75
C MET A 164 18.45 -2.67 -4.43
N LYS A 165 19.03 -3.06 -3.29
CA LYS A 165 20.34 -2.58 -2.88
C LYS A 165 21.46 -3.29 -3.64
N PRO A 166 22.61 -2.66 -3.90
CA PRO A 166 23.74 -3.28 -4.60
C PRO A 166 24.13 -4.66 -4.04
N ALA A 167 24.16 -4.81 -2.72
CA ALA A 167 24.48 -6.08 -2.07
C ALA A 167 23.52 -7.23 -2.45
N SER A 168 22.24 -6.92 -2.72
CA SER A 168 21.25 -7.90 -3.14
C SER A 168 21.36 -8.27 -4.62
N LEU A 169 22.11 -7.52 -5.40
CA LEU A 169 22.28 -7.70 -6.85
C LEU A 169 23.57 -8.44 -7.22
N THR A 170 24.45 -8.74 -6.25
CA THR A 170 25.75 -9.36 -6.48
C THR A 170 25.64 -10.69 -7.24
N HIS A 171 24.70 -11.55 -6.84
CA HIS A 171 24.50 -12.84 -7.52
C HIS A 171 24.02 -12.68 -8.96
N LEU A 172 23.07 -11.76 -9.19
CA LEU A 172 22.60 -11.44 -10.54
C LEU A 172 23.72 -10.89 -11.41
N ALA A 173 24.55 -9.97 -10.88
CA ALA A 173 25.70 -9.41 -11.57
C ALA A 173 26.67 -10.51 -12.03
N GLN A 174 26.96 -11.47 -11.16
CA GLN A 174 27.79 -12.64 -11.48
C GLN A 174 27.16 -13.51 -12.59
N MET A 175 25.85 -13.78 -12.52
CA MET A 175 25.15 -14.55 -13.53
C MET A 175 25.20 -13.92 -14.92
N VAL A 176 25.05 -12.59 -14.99
CA VAL A 176 25.07 -11.86 -16.28
C VAL A 176 26.45 -11.35 -16.67
N GLN A 177 27.48 -11.70 -15.89
CA GLN A 177 28.89 -11.30 -16.11
C GLN A 177 29.05 -9.78 -16.26
N ARG A 178 28.44 -9.02 -15.36
CA ARG A 178 28.52 -7.55 -15.30
C ARG A 178 28.87 -7.10 -13.90
N GLU A 179 29.42 -5.89 -13.79
CA GLU A 179 29.56 -5.20 -12.50
C GLU A 179 28.20 -4.79 -11.98
N VAL A 180 28.03 -4.73 -10.66
CA VAL A 180 26.74 -4.35 -10.02
C VAL A 180 26.30 -2.96 -10.45
N GLU A 181 27.23 -2.03 -10.61
CA GLU A 181 27.01 -0.65 -11.03
C GLU A 181 26.55 -0.53 -12.49
N ALA A 182 26.82 -1.55 -13.30
CA ALA A 182 26.39 -1.62 -14.70
C ALA A 182 24.98 -2.27 -14.86
N LEU A 183 24.39 -2.76 -13.78
CA LEU A 183 23.02 -3.28 -13.80
C LEU A 183 22.01 -2.12 -13.84
N PRO A 184 20.84 -2.33 -14.47
CA PRO A 184 19.75 -1.37 -14.39
C PRO A 184 19.26 -1.21 -12.95
N ARG A 185 18.69 -0.06 -12.63
CA ARG A 185 17.97 0.10 -11.37
C ARG A 185 16.82 -0.90 -11.32
N MET A 186 16.81 -1.76 -10.31
CA MET A 186 15.78 -2.77 -10.09
C MET A 186 14.83 -2.34 -8.98
N ILE A 187 13.55 -2.41 -9.29
CA ILE A 187 12.46 -2.12 -8.34
C ILE A 187 11.56 -3.34 -8.29
N ILE A 188 11.22 -3.79 -7.08
CA ILE A 188 10.26 -4.88 -6.87
C ILE A 188 9.01 -4.36 -6.17
N ASP A 189 7.86 -4.86 -6.64
CA ASP A 189 6.56 -4.59 -6.06
C ASP A 189 5.69 -5.84 -6.12
N VAL A 190 4.89 -6.09 -5.10
CA VAL A 190 3.96 -7.23 -5.03
C VAL A 190 2.50 -6.79 -5.23
N GLY A 191 2.27 -5.58 -5.71
CA GLY A 191 0.96 -5.05 -6.04
C GLY A 191 0.25 -5.96 -7.05
N HIS A 192 -0.94 -6.45 -6.70
CA HIS A 192 -1.68 -7.42 -7.48
C HIS A 192 -3.17 -7.09 -7.61
N ASN A 193 -3.54 -5.86 -7.30
CA ASN A 193 -4.90 -5.37 -7.46
C ASN A 193 -4.89 -3.95 -8.06
N PRO A 194 -6.03 -3.46 -8.59
CA PRO A 194 -6.10 -2.16 -9.27
C PRO A 194 -5.68 -0.98 -8.40
N HIS A 195 -5.94 -1.02 -7.10
CA HIS A 195 -5.53 0.05 -6.16
C HIS A 195 -4.00 0.14 -6.07
N ALA A 196 -3.32 -0.98 -5.83
CA ALA A 196 -1.86 -1.03 -5.79
C ALA A 196 -1.24 -0.63 -7.14
N ALA A 197 -1.84 -1.03 -8.26
CA ALA A 197 -1.37 -0.69 -9.60
C ALA A 197 -1.47 0.82 -9.88
N ARG A 198 -2.53 1.50 -9.45
CA ARG A 198 -2.63 2.97 -9.55
C ARG A 198 -1.51 3.67 -8.76
N TYR A 199 -1.26 3.23 -7.53
CA TYR A 199 -0.16 3.77 -6.74
C TYR A 199 1.21 3.53 -7.40
N LEU A 200 1.44 2.32 -7.94
CA LEU A 200 2.65 1.98 -8.67
C LEU A 200 2.81 2.88 -9.92
N ALA A 201 1.72 3.13 -10.64
CA ALA A 201 1.70 4.04 -11.79
C ALA A 201 2.09 5.47 -11.41
N GLU A 202 1.58 6.01 -10.31
CA GLU A 202 2.00 7.34 -9.80
C GLU A 202 3.50 7.39 -9.51
N LYS A 203 4.05 6.35 -8.87
CA LYS A 203 5.49 6.25 -8.57
C LYS A 203 6.33 6.14 -9.84
N LEU A 204 5.90 5.33 -10.82
CA LEU A 204 6.59 5.21 -12.11
C LEU A 204 6.53 6.51 -12.91
N THR A 205 5.42 7.21 -12.91
CA THR A 205 5.28 8.53 -13.54
C THR A 205 6.29 9.52 -12.96
N ALA A 206 6.37 9.60 -11.63
CA ALA A 206 7.34 10.46 -10.95
C ALA A 206 8.80 10.05 -11.23
N LEU A 207 9.06 8.76 -11.39
CA LEU A 207 10.38 8.24 -11.75
C LEU A 207 10.75 8.60 -13.20
N LYS A 208 9.85 8.38 -14.17
CA LYS A 208 10.06 8.72 -15.59
C LYS A 208 10.28 10.22 -15.80
N ALA A 209 9.61 11.07 -15.04
CA ALA A 209 9.83 12.52 -15.09
C ALA A 209 11.27 12.93 -14.71
N LYS A 210 11.98 12.11 -13.95
CA LYS A 210 13.35 12.37 -13.47
C LYS A 210 14.43 11.57 -14.22
N SER A 211 14.05 10.67 -15.12
CA SER A 211 14.98 9.80 -15.84
C SER A 211 14.52 9.60 -17.28
N GLN A 212 15.50 9.49 -18.19
CA GLN A 212 15.23 9.20 -19.62
C GLN A 212 15.35 7.70 -19.95
N GLY A 213 15.52 6.87 -18.95
CA GLY A 213 15.67 5.42 -19.14
C GLY A 213 14.33 4.74 -19.50
N LYS A 214 14.44 3.58 -20.17
CA LYS A 214 13.30 2.71 -20.42
C LYS A 214 12.84 2.03 -19.13
N VAL A 215 11.54 1.81 -19.01
CA VAL A 215 10.93 0.97 -17.98
C VAL A 215 10.64 -0.39 -18.58
N ILE A 216 11.30 -1.42 -18.08
CA ILE A 216 11.07 -2.81 -18.45
C ILE A 216 10.37 -3.49 -17.28
N ALA A 217 9.21 -4.09 -17.53
CA ALA A 217 8.44 -4.81 -16.51
C ALA A 217 8.58 -6.33 -16.71
N VAL A 218 9.04 -7.01 -15.66
CA VAL A 218 8.90 -8.47 -15.54
C VAL A 218 7.68 -8.72 -14.66
N CYS A 219 6.61 -9.27 -15.22
CA CYS A 219 5.29 -9.30 -14.58
C CYS A 219 4.69 -10.71 -14.58
N GLY A 220 4.26 -11.16 -13.40
CA GLY A 220 3.43 -12.36 -13.23
C GLY A 220 2.25 -12.02 -12.32
N ILE A 221 1.05 -12.45 -12.70
CA ILE A 221 -0.18 -12.20 -11.94
C ILE A 221 -0.90 -13.54 -11.73
N LEU A 222 -1.45 -13.76 -10.54
CA LEU A 222 -2.23 -14.96 -10.25
C LEU A 222 -3.58 -14.92 -10.98
N LYS A 223 -4.08 -16.07 -11.43
CA LYS A 223 -5.30 -16.19 -12.26
C LYS A 223 -6.59 -15.68 -11.61
N ASP A 224 -6.63 -15.62 -10.28
CA ASP A 224 -7.77 -15.13 -9.49
C ASP A 224 -7.73 -13.61 -9.24
N LYS A 225 -6.76 -12.91 -9.83
CA LYS A 225 -6.60 -11.46 -9.69
C LYS A 225 -7.11 -10.72 -10.92
N ASP A 226 -7.52 -9.47 -10.72
CA ASP A 226 -7.94 -8.58 -11.80
C ASP A 226 -6.72 -8.09 -12.60
N ALA A 227 -6.24 -8.94 -13.52
CA ALA A 227 -5.09 -8.62 -14.37
C ALA A 227 -5.35 -7.37 -15.24
N ILE A 228 -6.57 -7.19 -15.75
CA ILE A 228 -6.95 -6.03 -16.57
C ILE A 228 -6.80 -4.75 -15.76
N GLY A 229 -7.39 -4.71 -14.56
CA GLY A 229 -7.32 -3.55 -13.68
C GLY A 229 -5.90 -3.24 -13.18
N VAL A 230 -5.03 -4.25 -13.08
CA VAL A 230 -3.60 -4.06 -12.76
C VAL A 230 -2.83 -3.52 -13.96
N LEU A 231 -3.00 -4.08 -15.14
CA LEU A 231 -2.23 -3.71 -16.34
C LEU A 231 -2.63 -2.34 -16.90
N THR A 232 -3.91 -2.00 -16.81
CA THR A 232 -4.48 -0.75 -17.37
C THR A 232 -3.71 0.52 -16.98
N PRO A 233 -3.45 0.83 -15.71
CA PRO A 233 -2.74 2.05 -15.33
C PRO A 233 -1.23 1.99 -15.60
N LEU A 234 -0.65 0.81 -15.76
CA LEU A 234 0.78 0.62 -15.96
C LEU A 234 1.18 0.65 -17.45
N LEU A 235 0.25 0.26 -18.34
CA LEU A 235 0.52 0.11 -19.76
C LEU A 235 1.17 1.34 -20.41
N PRO A 236 0.71 2.59 -20.19
CA PRO A 236 1.32 3.77 -20.81
C PRO A 236 2.69 4.14 -20.24
N LEU A 237 3.11 3.50 -19.15
CA LEU A 237 4.34 3.83 -18.43
C LEU A 237 5.48 2.83 -18.66
N VAL A 238 5.15 1.63 -19.13
CA VAL A 238 6.11 0.55 -19.36
C VAL A 238 6.45 0.47 -20.85
N ASP A 239 7.74 0.54 -21.15
CA ASP A 239 8.24 0.55 -22.52
C ASP A 239 8.41 -0.86 -23.08
N GLU A 240 8.65 -1.87 -22.21
CA GLU A 240 8.81 -3.27 -22.61
C GLU A 240 8.32 -4.22 -21.53
N TRP A 241 7.61 -5.26 -21.91
CA TRP A 241 7.01 -6.23 -21.01
C TRP A 241 7.62 -7.62 -21.16
N CYS A 242 7.87 -8.29 -20.07
CA CYS A 242 8.18 -9.70 -19.99
C CYS A 242 7.17 -10.37 -19.06
N CYS A 243 6.15 -11.03 -19.63
CA CYS A 243 5.16 -11.77 -18.85
C CYS A 243 5.71 -13.13 -18.48
N VAL A 244 5.67 -13.50 -17.20
CA VAL A 244 6.26 -14.74 -16.68
C VAL A 244 5.18 -15.67 -16.14
N THR A 245 5.38 -16.97 -16.38
CA THR A 245 4.52 -18.01 -15.79
C THR A 245 4.74 -18.09 -14.29
N LEU A 246 3.66 -18.05 -13.52
CA LEU A 246 3.67 -18.32 -12.10
C LEU A 246 3.25 -19.77 -11.84
N GLY A 247 4.04 -20.49 -11.05
CA GLY A 247 3.76 -21.85 -10.66
C GLY A 247 2.66 -21.97 -9.60
N GLY A 248 2.23 -23.22 -9.38
CA GLY A 248 1.25 -23.56 -8.33
C GLY A 248 -0.20 -23.48 -8.80
N TYR A 249 -1.10 -23.90 -7.93
CA TYR A 249 -2.54 -24.05 -8.21
C TYR A 249 -3.24 -22.73 -8.65
N ARG A 250 -2.78 -21.59 -8.14
CA ARG A 250 -3.27 -20.26 -8.52
C ARG A 250 -2.45 -19.59 -9.63
N GLY A 251 -1.42 -20.29 -10.12
CA GLY A 251 -0.54 -19.77 -11.15
C GLY A 251 -1.26 -19.52 -12.48
N GLN A 252 -0.72 -18.61 -13.26
CA GLN A 252 -1.17 -18.29 -14.62
C GLN A 252 0.02 -18.39 -15.56
N HIS A 253 -0.19 -18.87 -16.79
CA HIS A 253 0.84 -18.90 -17.81
C HIS A 253 1.20 -17.48 -18.28
N GLY A 254 2.47 -17.25 -18.55
CA GLY A 254 2.97 -15.98 -19.07
C GLY A 254 2.32 -15.61 -20.42
N GLU A 255 2.03 -16.60 -21.25
CA GLU A 255 1.29 -16.43 -22.51
C GLU A 255 -0.11 -15.86 -22.30
N ASP A 256 -0.89 -16.42 -21.38
CA ASP A 256 -2.25 -15.94 -21.08
C ASP A 256 -2.23 -14.50 -20.56
N LEU A 257 -1.26 -14.18 -19.71
CA LEU A 257 -1.07 -12.82 -19.22
C LEU A 257 -0.68 -11.85 -20.33
N PHE A 258 0.18 -12.29 -21.27
CA PHE A 258 0.59 -11.48 -22.40
C PHE A 258 -0.57 -11.23 -23.38
N VAL A 259 -1.42 -12.23 -23.62
CA VAL A 259 -2.66 -12.06 -24.41
C VAL A 259 -3.58 -11.03 -23.74
N THR A 260 -3.75 -11.10 -22.43
CA THR A 260 -4.53 -10.11 -21.65
C THR A 260 -3.93 -8.70 -21.81
N LEU A 261 -2.61 -8.57 -21.72
CA LEU A 261 -1.90 -7.30 -21.92
C LEU A 261 -2.16 -6.71 -23.31
N GLN A 262 -2.13 -7.53 -24.37
CA GLN A 262 -2.43 -7.11 -25.74
C GLN A 262 -3.89 -6.64 -25.91
N GLN A 263 -4.84 -7.30 -25.23
CA GLN A 263 -6.25 -6.89 -25.20
C GLN A 263 -6.41 -5.51 -24.57
N VAL A 264 -5.78 -5.28 -23.40
CA VAL A 264 -5.78 -3.98 -22.71
C VAL A 264 -5.17 -2.89 -23.59
N ALA A 265 -4.07 -3.19 -24.27
CA ALA A 265 -3.41 -2.26 -25.18
C ALA A 265 -4.33 -1.87 -26.36
N THR A 266 -5.00 -2.85 -26.94
CA THR A 266 -5.96 -2.60 -28.03
C THR A 266 -7.10 -1.69 -27.58
N GLN A 267 -7.64 -1.92 -26.38
CA GLN A 267 -8.70 -1.08 -25.80
C GLN A 267 -8.26 0.35 -25.54
N GLN A 268 -6.98 0.56 -25.22
CA GLN A 268 -6.40 1.89 -24.99
C GLN A 268 -5.78 2.53 -26.25
N HIS A 269 -5.87 1.87 -27.42
CA HIS A 269 -5.21 2.31 -28.66
C HIS A 269 -3.69 2.49 -28.53
N LEU A 270 -3.04 1.64 -27.72
CA LEU A 270 -1.60 1.60 -27.50
C LEU A 270 -0.98 0.36 -28.14
N SER A 271 0.31 0.43 -28.47
CA SER A 271 1.10 -0.73 -28.87
C SER A 271 1.88 -1.28 -27.68
N VAL A 272 2.03 -2.60 -27.63
CA VAL A 272 2.84 -3.30 -26.63
C VAL A 272 4.08 -3.87 -27.28
N GLN A 273 5.24 -3.58 -26.69
CA GLN A 273 6.48 -4.32 -26.95
C GLN A 273 6.72 -5.30 -25.79
N GLY A 274 7.05 -6.53 -26.11
CA GLY A 274 7.35 -7.51 -25.08
C GLY A 274 7.24 -8.95 -25.54
N SER A 275 7.40 -9.85 -24.59
CA SER A 275 7.36 -11.29 -24.76
C SER A 275 6.80 -11.96 -23.53
N TYR A 276 6.61 -13.27 -23.59
CA TYR A 276 6.35 -14.09 -22.42
C TYR A 276 7.44 -15.16 -22.26
N LEU A 277 7.61 -15.62 -21.03
CA LEU A 277 8.50 -16.71 -20.68
C LEU A 277 7.71 -17.78 -19.92
N ASP A 278 7.70 -18.98 -20.46
CA ASP A 278 7.28 -20.19 -19.77
C ASP A 278 8.51 -20.79 -19.08
N SER A 279 8.40 -21.02 -17.77
CA SER A 279 9.47 -21.61 -16.95
C SER A 279 9.61 -23.09 -17.18
#